data_dc953d396d2a661bd60af4b1ee52f383
#
_entry.id   dc953d396d2a661bd60af4b1ee52f383
#
_cell.length_a   1.000
_cell.length_b   1.000
_cell.length_c   1.000
_cell.angle_alpha   90.00
_cell.angle_beta   90.00
_cell.angle_gamma   90.00
#
_symmetry.space_group_name_H-M   'P 1'
#
loop_
_entity.id
_entity.type
_entity.pdbx_description
1 polymer ?
#
loop_
_entity_poly.entity_id
_entity_poly.type
_entity_poly.pdbx_seq_one_letter_code
_entity_poly.pdbx_strand_id
1 'polypeptide(L)'
;MIDLHTHILPGIDDGSQRLEESVEMCRLAWESGTRGMVATSHGNGEKGCSLKSYKDAFRLLIRELKKEEIPLEIYPGMEVYMNEEAVSGLKKGEFLTLNHTAYVLAEFSFGEELWMMDEYLSMLEDAGYFPVIAHAERYAAVQRHPEAVYDWVNKGYVIQVNKGSFLGTFGKQERDTALSLLSHNLVHVIASDTHGIHMRTPNMKKILQFFDKTAGMKYGNLVLSENPGRILMGEEILSSPPRPYQ
;
A
#
# COMPACT_ATOMS: atom_id res chain seq x y z
N MET A 1 10.96 -7.84 -5.97
CA MET A 1 9.73 -7.06 -5.76
C MET A 1 9.90 -6.14 -4.56
N ILE A 2 9.08 -5.10 -4.48
CA ILE A 2 8.99 -4.21 -3.32
C ILE A 2 7.51 -4.17 -2.89
N ASP A 3 7.25 -4.39 -1.60
CA ASP A 3 5.90 -4.38 -1.02
C ASP A 3 5.69 -3.04 -0.30
N LEU A 4 4.87 -2.17 -0.87
CA LEU A 4 4.68 -0.80 -0.39
C LEU A 4 3.69 -0.66 0.77
N HIS A 5 2.93 -1.73 1.09
CA HIS A 5 1.88 -1.65 2.10
C HIS A 5 1.93 -2.89 3.00
N THR A 6 2.44 -2.72 4.23
CA THR A 6 2.65 -3.82 5.17
C THR A 6 2.55 -3.40 6.63
N HIS A 7 1.93 -4.23 7.48
CA HIS A 7 1.80 -4.04 8.92
C HIS A 7 2.71 -5.02 9.67
N ILE A 8 4.02 -4.83 9.47
CA ILE A 8 5.06 -5.74 9.97
C ILE A 8 5.70 -5.30 11.28
N LEU A 9 5.40 -4.10 11.78
CA LEU A 9 6.00 -3.63 13.03
C LEU A 9 5.29 -4.26 14.24
N PRO A 10 6.04 -4.77 15.24
CA PRO A 10 5.46 -5.56 16.31
C PRO A 10 4.69 -4.71 17.30
N GLY A 11 3.42 -5.05 17.57
CA GLY A 11 2.63 -4.59 18.70
C GLY A 11 2.23 -3.12 18.68
N ILE A 12 2.12 -2.49 17.50
CA ILE A 12 1.79 -1.05 17.39
C ILE A 12 0.49 -0.76 16.64
N ASP A 13 -0.03 -1.74 15.92
CA ASP A 13 -1.31 -1.67 15.19
C ASP A 13 -1.98 -3.06 15.17
N ASP A 14 -2.91 -3.30 14.25
CA ASP A 14 -3.60 -4.59 14.08
C ASP A 14 -2.84 -5.60 13.20
N GLY A 15 -1.62 -5.30 12.79
CA GLY A 15 -0.72 -6.21 12.10
C GLY A 15 -0.04 -7.20 13.05
N SER A 16 1.27 -7.36 12.89
CA SER A 16 2.07 -8.23 13.76
C SER A 16 1.99 -7.82 15.23
N GLN A 17 1.69 -8.77 16.10
CA GLN A 17 1.58 -8.51 17.54
C GLN A 17 2.88 -8.77 18.32
N ARG A 18 3.84 -9.49 17.73
CA ARG A 18 5.08 -9.91 18.40
C ARG A 18 6.26 -9.83 17.44
N LEU A 19 7.43 -9.60 17.98
CA LEU A 19 8.67 -9.48 17.21
C LEU A 19 8.97 -10.74 16.39
N GLU A 20 8.73 -11.92 16.96
CA GLU A 20 8.96 -13.20 16.30
C GLU A 20 8.04 -13.36 15.06
N GLU A 21 6.80 -12.89 15.16
CA GLU A 21 5.86 -12.88 14.03
C GLU A 21 6.30 -11.89 12.94
N SER A 22 6.75 -10.69 13.33
CA SER A 22 7.32 -9.70 12.41
C SER A 22 8.50 -10.26 11.63
N VAL A 23 9.41 -10.94 12.29
CA VAL A 23 10.58 -11.60 11.69
C VAL A 23 10.15 -12.69 10.72
N GLU A 24 9.19 -13.52 11.12
CA GLU A 24 8.67 -14.58 10.24
C GLU A 24 7.92 -14.02 9.02
N MET A 25 7.16 -12.93 9.18
CA MET A 25 6.57 -12.22 8.03
C MET A 25 7.65 -11.74 7.06
N CYS A 26 8.72 -11.14 7.56
CA CYS A 26 9.85 -10.69 6.73
C CYS A 26 10.56 -11.88 6.04
N ARG A 27 10.72 -13.01 6.71
CA ARG A 27 11.29 -14.24 6.15
C ARG A 27 10.42 -14.76 5.00
N LEU A 28 9.12 -14.89 5.21
CA LEU A 28 8.16 -15.31 4.19
C LEU A 28 8.13 -14.37 2.97
N ALA A 29 8.26 -13.06 3.19
CA ALA A 29 8.39 -12.08 2.11
C ALA A 29 9.66 -12.33 1.29
N TRP A 30 10.81 -12.43 1.95
CA TRP A 30 12.09 -12.70 1.31
C TRP A 30 12.07 -14.01 0.50
N GLU A 31 11.56 -15.09 1.07
CA GLU A 31 11.44 -16.40 0.42
C GLU A 31 10.47 -16.40 -0.77
N SER A 32 9.55 -15.45 -0.82
CA SER A 32 8.63 -15.26 -1.94
C SER A 32 9.19 -14.37 -3.04
N GLY A 33 10.39 -13.80 -2.85
CA GLY A 33 11.08 -12.96 -3.83
C GLY A 33 10.96 -11.45 -3.59
N THR A 34 10.37 -11.02 -2.48
CA THR A 34 10.37 -9.61 -2.05
C THR A 34 11.79 -9.24 -1.59
N ARG A 35 12.24 -8.04 -1.91
CA ARG A 35 13.58 -7.52 -1.56
C ARG A 35 13.50 -6.26 -0.72
N GLY A 36 12.37 -5.56 -0.76
CA GLY A 36 12.08 -4.40 0.06
C GLY A 36 10.65 -4.41 0.56
N MET A 37 10.41 -3.92 1.77
CA MET A 37 9.07 -3.69 2.33
C MET A 37 9.00 -2.32 2.97
N VAL A 38 7.87 -1.65 2.85
CA VAL A 38 7.60 -0.43 3.60
C VAL A 38 6.78 -0.79 4.83
N ALA A 39 7.27 -0.44 6.01
CA ALA A 39 6.55 -0.63 7.26
C ALA A 39 5.50 0.48 7.39
N THR A 40 4.28 0.22 6.91
CA THR A 40 3.17 1.18 6.82
C THR A 40 2.12 0.96 7.89
N SER A 41 2.54 0.76 9.12
CA SER A 41 1.61 0.74 10.27
C SER A 41 0.72 1.98 10.28
N HIS A 42 -0.52 1.85 10.78
CA HIS A 42 -1.45 2.97 10.85
C HIS A 42 -0.87 4.15 11.63
N GLY A 43 -0.85 5.33 10.99
CA GLY A 43 -0.35 6.56 11.59
C GLY A 43 -1.32 7.21 12.56
N ASN A 44 -2.63 7.06 12.30
CA ASN A 44 -3.72 7.67 13.05
C ASN A 44 -5.00 6.81 12.98
N GLY A 45 -6.11 7.37 13.42
CA GLY A 45 -7.37 6.64 13.53
C GLY A 45 -7.41 5.74 14.77
N GLU A 46 -8.39 4.83 14.84
CA GLU A 46 -8.57 3.94 16.00
C GLU A 46 -7.40 2.96 16.23
N LYS A 47 -6.70 2.60 15.17
CA LYS A 47 -5.56 1.66 15.19
C LYS A 47 -4.21 2.36 15.13
N GLY A 48 -4.20 3.68 15.10
CA GLY A 48 -3.02 4.49 14.89
C GLY A 48 -2.00 4.39 16.01
N CYS A 49 -0.74 4.47 15.65
CA CYS A 49 0.38 4.48 16.59
C CYS A 49 1.04 5.86 16.68
N SER A 50 1.70 6.13 17.79
CA SER A 50 2.53 7.33 17.90
C SER A 50 3.81 7.18 17.07
N LEU A 51 4.33 8.31 16.55
CA LEU A 51 5.63 8.33 15.86
C LEU A 51 6.77 7.75 16.72
N LYS A 52 6.68 7.93 18.05
CA LYS A 52 7.65 7.35 18.99
C LYS A 52 7.56 5.83 18.99
N SER A 53 6.36 5.26 19.19
CA SER A 53 6.15 3.81 19.19
C SER A 53 6.59 3.21 17.85
N TYR A 54 6.24 3.85 16.73
CA TYR A 54 6.68 3.47 15.40
C TYR A 54 8.20 3.37 15.30
N LYS A 55 8.93 4.44 15.68
CA LYS A 55 10.40 4.47 15.61
C LYS A 55 11.05 3.41 16.48
N ASP A 56 10.49 3.13 17.65
CA ASP A 56 11.02 2.12 18.57
C ASP A 56 10.81 0.71 18.01
N ALA A 57 9.61 0.39 17.50
CA ALA A 57 9.30 -0.88 16.86
C ALA A 57 10.10 -1.10 15.55
N PHE A 58 10.26 -0.06 14.73
CA PHE A 58 11.06 -0.09 13.50
C PHE A 58 12.52 -0.44 13.80
N ARG A 59 13.15 0.24 14.76
CA ARG A 59 14.54 -0.06 15.17
C ARG A 59 14.68 -1.47 15.72
N LEU A 60 13.70 -1.93 16.49
CA LEU A 60 13.66 -3.26 17.06
C LEU A 60 13.66 -4.32 15.95
N LEU A 61 12.76 -4.19 14.96
CA LEU A 61 12.66 -5.09 13.83
C LEU A 61 13.97 -5.11 13.01
N ILE A 62 14.49 -3.95 12.63
CA ILE A 62 15.77 -3.86 11.86
C ILE A 62 16.91 -4.59 12.56
N ARG A 63 17.04 -4.40 13.88
CA ARG A 63 18.08 -5.08 14.67
C ARG A 63 17.92 -6.60 14.64
N GLU A 64 16.68 -7.09 14.75
CA GLU A 64 16.42 -8.52 14.78
C GLU A 64 16.60 -9.15 13.39
N LEU A 65 16.17 -8.49 12.31
CA LEU A 65 16.42 -8.97 10.95
C LEU A 65 17.92 -9.10 10.65
N LYS A 66 18.72 -8.16 11.12
CA LYS A 66 20.18 -8.23 11.00
C LYS A 66 20.77 -9.42 11.77
N LYS A 67 20.28 -9.70 12.96
CA LYS A 67 20.71 -10.84 13.81
C LYS A 67 20.33 -12.18 13.16
N GLU A 68 19.13 -12.26 12.56
CA GLU A 68 18.60 -13.41 11.88
C GLU A 68 19.13 -13.57 10.44
N GLU A 69 20.03 -12.68 10.01
CA GLU A 69 20.63 -12.67 8.67
C GLU A 69 19.59 -12.67 7.53
N ILE A 70 18.43 -12.00 7.74
CA ILE A 70 17.40 -11.83 6.70
C ILE A 70 17.74 -10.57 5.89
N PRO A 71 18.20 -10.69 4.62
CA PRO A 71 18.68 -9.56 3.83
C PRO A 71 17.53 -8.82 3.12
N LEU A 72 16.47 -8.52 3.85
CA LEU A 72 15.30 -7.77 3.39
C LEU A 72 15.47 -6.30 3.80
N GLU A 73 15.34 -5.40 2.85
CA GLU A 73 15.36 -3.96 3.14
C GLU A 73 13.99 -3.50 3.66
N ILE A 74 13.99 -2.76 4.77
CA ILE A 74 12.77 -2.18 5.34
C ILE A 74 12.86 -0.66 5.25
N TYR A 75 11.85 -0.07 4.62
CA TYR A 75 11.71 1.37 4.44
C TYR A 75 10.66 1.93 5.41
N PRO A 76 10.84 3.16 5.89
CA PRO A 76 9.84 3.80 6.74
C PRO A 76 8.66 4.32 5.92
N GLY A 77 7.48 4.33 6.54
CA GLY A 77 6.25 4.91 6.00
C GLY A 77 5.10 4.71 6.98
N MET A 78 3.97 5.32 6.72
CA MET A 78 2.74 5.09 7.48
C MET A 78 1.56 5.02 6.52
N GLU A 79 0.59 4.19 6.83
CA GLU A 79 -0.75 4.28 6.26
C GLU A 79 -1.48 5.37 7.04
N VAL A 80 -1.82 6.46 6.33
CA VAL A 80 -2.45 7.64 6.94
C VAL A 80 -3.94 7.61 6.67
N TYR A 81 -4.73 7.44 7.73
CA TYR A 81 -6.17 7.55 7.64
C TYR A 81 -6.57 9.01 7.40
N MET A 82 -7.26 9.26 6.30
CA MET A 82 -7.62 10.60 5.86
C MET A 82 -8.76 11.17 6.68
N ASN A 83 -8.50 12.31 7.28
CA ASN A 83 -9.41 13.13 8.04
C ASN A 83 -8.93 14.59 8.01
N GLU A 84 -9.66 15.49 8.65
CA GLU A 84 -9.34 16.94 8.70
C GLU A 84 -7.93 17.24 9.26
N GLU A 85 -7.36 16.36 10.10
CA GLU A 85 -6.06 16.56 10.75
C GLU A 85 -4.89 15.92 9.98
N ALA A 86 -5.15 15.02 9.03
CA ALA A 86 -4.14 14.22 8.35
C ALA A 86 -3.05 15.07 7.70
N VAL A 87 -3.44 16.07 6.89
CA VAL A 87 -2.49 16.96 6.20
C VAL A 87 -1.70 17.83 7.18
N SER A 88 -2.35 18.29 8.26
CA SER A 88 -1.66 19.03 9.32
C SER A 88 -0.63 18.15 10.05
N GLY A 89 -0.97 16.92 10.36
CA GLY A 89 -0.06 15.94 10.98
C GLY A 89 1.14 15.60 10.10
N LEU A 90 0.92 15.43 8.79
CA LEU A 90 2.02 15.26 7.83
C LEU A 90 2.96 16.45 7.81
N LYS A 91 2.44 17.68 7.75
CA LYS A 91 3.25 18.93 7.77
C LYS A 91 4.03 19.10 9.06
N LYS A 92 3.50 18.65 10.19
CA LYS A 92 4.18 18.66 11.50
C LYS A 92 5.17 17.51 11.68
N GLY A 93 5.21 16.54 10.76
CA GLY A 93 6.03 15.34 10.87
C GLY A 93 5.55 14.36 11.93
N GLU A 94 4.26 14.38 12.27
CA GLU A 94 3.60 13.41 13.15
C GLU A 94 3.35 12.09 12.42
N PHE A 95 3.14 12.15 11.11
CA PHE A 95 2.99 10.99 10.21
C PHE A 95 4.13 10.95 9.19
N LEU A 96 4.48 9.73 8.75
CA LEU A 96 5.55 9.50 7.79
C LEU A 96 4.98 9.29 6.39
N THR A 97 5.60 9.95 5.43
CA THR A 97 5.44 9.64 4.00
C THR A 97 6.22 8.36 3.64
N LEU A 98 5.99 7.79 2.46
CA LEU A 98 6.71 6.60 2.00
C LEU A 98 8.18 6.93 1.77
N ASN A 99 9.06 6.35 2.58
CA ASN A 99 10.52 6.56 2.57
C ASN A 99 10.94 8.05 2.55
N HIS A 100 10.23 8.91 3.27
CA HIS A 100 10.48 10.36 3.31
C HIS A 100 10.38 11.08 1.97
N THR A 101 9.73 10.51 0.96
CA THR A 101 9.39 11.15 -0.32
C THR A 101 8.14 12.01 -0.18
N ALA A 102 7.63 12.57 -1.27
CA ALA A 102 6.34 13.27 -1.26
C ALA A 102 5.13 12.32 -1.36
N TYR A 103 5.33 11.02 -1.51
CA TYR A 103 4.25 10.05 -1.62
C TYR A 103 3.66 9.70 -0.25
N VAL A 104 2.33 9.78 -0.13
CA VAL A 104 1.56 9.44 1.07
C VAL A 104 0.64 8.27 0.78
N LEU A 105 0.74 7.18 1.55
CA LEU A 105 -0.23 6.10 1.51
C LEU A 105 -1.48 6.55 2.28
N ALA A 106 -2.53 6.88 1.52
CA ALA A 106 -3.77 7.44 2.03
C ALA A 106 -4.85 6.37 2.15
N GLU A 107 -5.36 6.18 3.36
CA GLU A 107 -6.48 5.29 3.67
C GLU A 107 -7.75 6.10 3.97
N PHE A 108 -8.91 5.54 3.62
CA PHE A 108 -10.23 6.10 3.91
C PHE A 108 -11.09 5.07 4.64
N SER A 109 -12.21 5.51 5.21
CA SER A 109 -13.26 4.58 5.63
C SER A 109 -13.76 3.74 4.44
N PHE A 110 -13.98 2.45 4.63
CA PHE A 110 -14.52 1.60 3.55
C PHE A 110 -15.90 2.04 3.06
N GLY A 111 -16.65 2.76 3.88
CA GLY A 111 -17.93 3.36 3.53
C GLY A 111 -17.87 4.83 3.13
N GLU A 112 -16.67 5.40 2.93
CA GLU A 112 -16.50 6.82 2.59
C GLU A 112 -17.16 7.15 1.25
N GLU A 113 -17.71 8.35 1.14
CA GLU A 113 -18.34 8.84 -0.08
C GLU A 113 -17.27 9.46 -1.01
N LEU A 114 -17.44 9.31 -2.34
CA LEU A 114 -16.46 9.79 -3.32
C LEU A 114 -16.11 11.27 -3.17
N TRP A 115 -17.10 12.13 -2.91
CA TRP A 115 -16.88 13.56 -2.79
C TRP A 115 -15.96 13.92 -1.60
N MET A 116 -16.04 13.15 -0.50
CA MET A 116 -15.17 13.33 0.66
C MET A 116 -13.76 12.80 0.37
N MET A 117 -13.66 11.67 -0.33
CA MET A 117 -12.36 11.17 -0.81
C MET A 117 -11.68 12.19 -1.72
N ASP A 118 -12.42 12.77 -2.68
CA ASP A 118 -11.93 13.82 -3.59
C ASP A 118 -11.42 15.05 -2.82
N GLU A 119 -12.13 15.47 -1.79
CA GLU A 119 -11.73 16.60 -0.95
C GLU A 119 -10.40 16.33 -0.24
N TYR A 120 -10.27 15.19 0.43
CA TYR A 120 -9.04 14.83 1.14
C TYR A 120 -7.86 14.63 0.18
N LEU A 121 -8.09 14.03 -0.99
CA LEU A 121 -7.04 13.87 -2.02
C LEU A 121 -6.56 15.23 -2.55
N SER A 122 -7.49 16.16 -2.78
CA SER A 122 -7.14 17.53 -3.18
C SER A 122 -6.37 18.28 -2.09
N MET A 123 -6.71 18.07 -0.82
CA MET A 123 -5.97 18.66 0.32
C MET A 123 -4.51 18.14 0.38
N LEU A 124 -4.27 16.87 0.06
CA LEU A 124 -2.92 16.31 -0.03
C LEU A 124 -2.15 16.94 -1.19
N GLU A 125 -2.76 17.03 -2.38
CA GLU A 125 -2.18 17.63 -3.58
C GLU A 125 -1.82 19.10 -3.35
N ASP A 126 -2.73 19.89 -2.80
CA ASP A 126 -2.52 21.31 -2.45
C ASP A 126 -1.39 21.49 -1.42
N ALA A 127 -1.16 20.49 -0.59
CA ALA A 127 -0.06 20.48 0.37
C ALA A 127 1.28 20.02 -0.23
N GLY A 128 1.32 19.64 -1.53
CA GLY A 128 2.51 19.21 -2.25
C GLY A 128 2.83 17.73 -2.06
N TYR A 129 1.86 16.91 -1.62
CA TYR A 129 2.00 15.47 -1.52
C TYR A 129 1.39 14.77 -2.74
N PHE A 130 1.93 13.59 -3.06
CA PHE A 130 1.40 12.70 -4.09
C PHE A 130 0.61 11.56 -3.43
N PRO A 131 -0.73 11.53 -3.57
CA PRO A 131 -1.54 10.46 -2.97
C PRO A 131 -1.26 9.10 -3.60
N VAL A 132 -1.02 8.09 -2.75
CA VAL A 132 -1.11 6.67 -3.08
C VAL A 132 -2.37 6.14 -2.38
N ILE A 133 -3.43 5.91 -3.12
CA ILE A 133 -4.72 5.46 -2.58
C ILE A 133 -4.58 3.99 -2.21
N ALA A 134 -4.61 3.70 -0.91
CA ALA A 134 -4.48 2.35 -0.36
C ALA A 134 -5.69 1.50 -0.75
N HIS A 135 -5.45 0.26 -1.15
CA HIS A 135 -6.48 -0.77 -1.43
C HIS A 135 -7.78 -0.24 -2.05
N ALA A 136 -7.64 0.57 -3.14
CA ALA A 136 -8.74 1.31 -3.76
C ALA A 136 -9.96 0.45 -4.12
N GLU A 137 -9.75 -0.82 -4.44
CA GLU A 137 -10.79 -1.78 -4.78
C GLU A 137 -11.71 -2.17 -3.62
N ARG A 138 -11.35 -1.79 -2.38
CA ARG A 138 -12.10 -2.16 -1.16
C ARG A 138 -13.10 -1.09 -0.75
N TYR A 139 -13.04 0.12 -1.29
CA TYR A 139 -13.98 1.17 -0.96
C TYR A 139 -15.32 0.94 -1.65
N ALA A 140 -16.41 0.96 -0.88
CA ALA A 140 -17.76 0.75 -1.41
C ALA A 140 -18.13 1.77 -2.49
N ALA A 141 -17.63 3.00 -2.39
CA ALA A 141 -17.81 4.04 -3.39
C ALA A 141 -17.13 3.69 -4.72
N VAL A 142 -15.89 3.20 -4.68
CA VAL A 142 -15.14 2.74 -5.88
C VAL A 142 -15.79 1.50 -6.50
N GLN A 143 -16.30 0.58 -5.68
CA GLN A 143 -16.99 -0.61 -6.17
C GLN A 143 -18.28 -0.27 -6.92
N ARG A 144 -18.99 0.79 -6.50
CA ARG A 144 -20.19 1.29 -7.19
C ARG A 144 -19.86 2.16 -8.39
N HIS A 145 -18.77 2.92 -8.32
CA HIS A 145 -18.35 3.94 -9.29
C HIS A 145 -16.86 3.84 -9.63
N PRO A 146 -16.43 2.74 -10.29
CA PRO A 146 -15.02 2.54 -10.60
C PRO A 146 -14.46 3.57 -11.60
N GLU A 147 -15.35 4.26 -12.34
CA GLU A 147 -15.00 5.37 -13.23
C GLU A 147 -14.34 6.55 -12.50
N ALA A 148 -14.61 6.77 -11.21
CA ALA A 148 -13.95 7.80 -10.42
C ALA A 148 -12.43 7.59 -10.33
N VAL A 149 -11.98 6.33 -10.33
CA VAL A 149 -10.55 6.00 -10.33
C VAL A 149 -9.86 6.45 -11.63
N TYR A 150 -10.57 6.45 -12.75
CA TYR A 150 -10.05 7.00 -14.01
C TYR A 150 -9.75 8.51 -13.87
N ASP A 151 -10.63 9.26 -13.22
CA ASP A 151 -10.42 10.68 -12.99
C ASP A 151 -9.25 10.94 -12.03
N TRP A 152 -9.09 10.14 -10.98
CA TRP A 152 -7.96 10.20 -10.05
C TRP A 152 -6.62 9.93 -10.75
N VAL A 153 -6.57 8.93 -11.62
CA VAL A 153 -5.37 8.62 -12.40
C VAL A 153 -5.01 9.76 -13.35
N ASN A 154 -5.99 10.40 -13.98
CA ASN A 154 -5.75 11.57 -14.83
C ASN A 154 -5.27 12.82 -14.06
N LYS A 155 -5.55 12.91 -12.75
CA LYS A 155 -4.98 13.91 -11.83
C LYS A 155 -3.56 13.56 -11.37
N GLY A 156 -3.06 12.35 -11.69
CA GLY A 156 -1.73 11.88 -11.29
C GLY A 156 -1.70 11.11 -9.96
N TYR A 157 -2.88 10.74 -9.39
CA TYR A 157 -2.92 9.95 -8.17
C TYR A 157 -2.54 8.50 -8.44
N VAL A 158 -1.87 7.88 -7.49
CA VAL A 158 -1.39 6.51 -7.59
C VAL A 158 -2.41 5.56 -6.97
N ILE A 159 -2.74 4.50 -7.68
CA ILE A 159 -3.71 3.49 -7.23
C ILE A 159 -2.98 2.25 -6.76
N GLN A 160 -3.09 1.94 -5.48
CA GLN A 160 -2.63 0.67 -4.91
C GLN A 160 -3.82 -0.27 -4.74
N VAL A 161 -3.64 -1.51 -5.17
CA VAL A 161 -4.62 -2.61 -5.06
C VAL A 161 -3.98 -3.76 -4.28
N ASN A 162 -4.75 -4.41 -3.43
CA ASN A 162 -4.28 -5.55 -2.67
C ASN A 162 -4.15 -6.82 -3.53
N LYS A 163 -3.03 -7.53 -3.41
CA LYS A 163 -2.88 -8.84 -4.08
C LYS A 163 -3.97 -9.82 -3.69
N GLY A 164 -4.46 -9.73 -2.43
CA GLY A 164 -5.52 -10.58 -1.91
C GLY A 164 -6.83 -10.45 -2.68
N SER A 165 -7.15 -9.26 -3.19
CA SER A 165 -8.33 -9.02 -4.00
C SER A 165 -8.27 -9.77 -5.32
N PHE A 166 -7.15 -9.71 -6.05
CA PHE A 166 -6.97 -10.52 -7.28
C PHE A 166 -7.11 -12.03 -7.04
N LEU A 167 -6.69 -12.49 -5.86
CA LEU A 167 -6.73 -13.90 -5.47
C LEU A 167 -8.07 -14.33 -4.85
N GLY A 168 -9.02 -13.39 -4.71
CA GLY A 168 -10.35 -13.65 -4.15
C GLY A 168 -10.39 -13.77 -2.63
N THR A 169 -9.35 -13.34 -1.92
CA THR A 169 -9.25 -13.46 -0.45
C THR A 169 -10.29 -12.62 0.28
N PHE A 170 -10.65 -11.45 -0.27
CA PHE A 170 -11.59 -10.50 0.35
C PHE A 170 -13.03 -10.63 -0.15
N GLY A 171 -13.25 -11.46 -1.16
CA GLY A 171 -14.58 -11.69 -1.72
C GLY A 171 -14.66 -11.43 -3.23
N LYS A 172 -15.88 -11.64 -3.76
CA LYS A 172 -16.12 -11.52 -5.21
C LYS A 172 -16.09 -10.05 -5.64
N GLN A 173 -16.64 -9.16 -4.85
CA GLN A 173 -16.80 -7.74 -5.21
C GLN A 173 -15.45 -7.05 -5.32
N GLU A 174 -14.56 -7.24 -4.32
CA GLU A 174 -13.19 -6.73 -4.33
C GLU A 174 -12.39 -7.29 -5.50
N ARG A 175 -12.58 -8.59 -5.79
CA ARG A 175 -11.92 -9.22 -6.94
C ARG A 175 -12.39 -8.65 -8.27
N ASP A 176 -13.69 -8.53 -8.47
CA ASP A 176 -14.27 -8.02 -9.71
C ASP A 176 -13.82 -6.55 -9.92
N THR A 177 -13.81 -5.74 -8.87
CA THR A 177 -13.31 -4.36 -8.91
C THR A 177 -11.82 -4.32 -9.23
N ALA A 178 -10.98 -5.11 -8.57
CA ALA A 178 -9.54 -5.18 -8.85
C ALA A 178 -9.25 -5.56 -10.32
N LEU A 179 -9.97 -6.54 -10.86
CA LEU A 179 -9.85 -6.96 -12.26
C LEU A 179 -10.35 -5.88 -13.23
N SER A 180 -11.42 -5.17 -12.87
CA SER A 180 -11.93 -4.04 -13.63
C SER A 180 -10.87 -2.93 -13.71
N LEU A 181 -10.35 -2.48 -12.59
CA LEU A 181 -9.29 -1.46 -12.53
C LEU A 181 -8.05 -1.87 -13.33
N LEU A 182 -7.64 -3.14 -13.23
CA LEU A 182 -6.52 -3.69 -14.00
C LEU A 182 -6.76 -3.61 -15.50
N SER A 183 -7.96 -3.99 -15.98
CA SER A 183 -8.30 -4.00 -17.40
C SER A 183 -8.36 -2.59 -18.02
N HIS A 184 -8.54 -1.57 -17.18
CA HIS A 184 -8.57 -0.16 -17.57
C HIS A 184 -7.20 0.55 -17.38
N ASN A 185 -6.12 -0.19 -17.08
CA ASN A 185 -4.78 0.35 -16.81
C ASN A 185 -4.75 1.34 -15.63
N LEU A 186 -5.59 1.14 -14.63
CA LEU A 186 -5.71 2.05 -13.47
C LEU A 186 -4.94 1.55 -12.24
N VAL A 187 -4.29 0.39 -12.30
CA VAL A 187 -3.52 -0.16 -11.18
C VAL A 187 -2.04 0.19 -11.36
N HIS A 188 -1.47 0.89 -10.39
CA HIS A 188 -0.08 1.34 -10.42
C HIS A 188 0.84 0.57 -9.49
N VAL A 189 0.29 0.08 -8.37
CA VAL A 189 1.00 -0.67 -7.33
C VAL A 189 0.14 -1.83 -6.85
N ILE A 190 0.75 -2.99 -6.69
CA ILE A 190 0.12 -4.11 -5.96
C ILE A 190 0.95 -4.39 -4.72
N ALA A 191 0.29 -4.40 -3.56
CA ALA A 191 0.90 -4.66 -2.28
C ALA A 191 0.21 -5.81 -1.53
N SER A 192 0.84 -6.32 -0.48
CA SER A 192 0.27 -7.42 0.28
C SER A 192 -0.79 -6.99 1.27
N ASP A 193 -0.61 -5.81 1.84
CA ASP A 193 -1.37 -5.33 2.98
C ASP A 193 -1.36 -6.41 4.09
N THR A 194 -0.14 -6.91 4.37
CA THR A 194 0.06 -8.07 5.23
C THR A 194 -0.18 -7.74 6.70
N HIS A 195 -0.90 -8.63 7.41
CA HIS A 195 -1.19 -8.50 8.83
C HIS A 195 -0.80 -9.74 9.65
N GLY A 196 -0.16 -10.73 9.02
CA GLY A 196 0.27 -11.93 9.74
C GLY A 196 0.82 -13.02 8.83
N ILE A 197 1.11 -14.16 9.42
CA ILE A 197 1.73 -15.31 8.73
C ILE A 197 0.73 -16.33 8.19
N HIS A 198 -0.52 -16.27 8.59
CA HIS A 198 -1.58 -17.23 8.20
C HIS A 198 -2.62 -16.61 7.27
N MET A 199 -3.13 -15.45 7.62
CA MET A 199 -4.07 -14.67 6.82
C MET A 199 -3.43 -13.35 6.41
N ARG A 200 -3.77 -12.81 5.23
CA ARG A 200 -3.14 -11.59 4.69
C ARG A 200 -1.61 -11.66 4.78
N THR A 201 -1.03 -12.76 4.27
CA THR A 201 0.40 -13.06 4.41
C THR A 201 1.24 -12.21 3.44
N PRO A 202 2.54 -11.99 3.69
CA PRO A 202 3.42 -11.25 2.79
C PRO A 202 3.86 -12.05 1.54
N ASN A 203 3.45 -13.31 1.40
CA ASN A 203 3.87 -14.18 0.31
C ASN A 203 3.33 -13.73 -1.05
N MET A 204 4.22 -13.35 -1.97
CA MET A 204 3.90 -12.82 -3.30
C MET A 204 3.88 -13.87 -4.43
N LYS A 205 4.17 -15.15 -4.16
CA LYS A 205 4.27 -16.17 -5.22
C LYS A 205 3.00 -16.33 -6.06
N LYS A 206 1.82 -16.30 -5.40
CA LYS A 206 0.55 -16.48 -6.12
C LYS A 206 0.20 -15.32 -7.04
N ILE A 207 0.52 -14.08 -6.65
CA ILE A 207 0.25 -12.92 -7.53
C ILE A 207 1.22 -12.89 -8.71
N LEU A 208 2.46 -13.35 -8.57
CA LEU A 208 3.36 -13.54 -9.70
C LEU A 208 2.82 -14.55 -10.69
N GLN A 209 2.31 -15.70 -10.20
CA GLN A 209 1.69 -16.73 -11.05
C GLN A 209 0.42 -16.20 -11.75
N PHE A 210 -0.32 -15.30 -11.10
CA PHE A 210 -1.47 -14.64 -11.70
C PHE A 210 -1.02 -13.80 -12.92
N PHE A 211 0.02 -12.96 -12.79
CA PHE A 211 0.51 -12.15 -13.90
C PHE A 211 1.11 -12.99 -15.03
N ASP A 212 1.82 -14.07 -14.72
CA ASP A 212 2.35 -14.99 -15.71
C ASP A 212 1.26 -15.57 -16.62
N LYS A 213 0.08 -15.84 -16.04
CA LYS A 213 -1.04 -16.46 -16.74
C LYS A 213 -2.03 -15.48 -17.39
N THR A 214 -2.00 -14.19 -17.03
CA THR A 214 -3.05 -13.22 -17.42
C THR A 214 -2.49 -11.98 -18.10
N ALA A 215 -2.08 -10.98 -17.32
CA ALA A 215 -1.67 -9.67 -17.82
C ALA A 215 -0.20 -9.59 -18.28
N GLY A 216 0.57 -10.68 -18.08
CA GLY A 216 1.97 -10.78 -18.47
C GLY A 216 2.95 -10.22 -17.44
N MET A 217 4.13 -10.82 -17.39
CA MET A 217 5.18 -10.49 -16.43
C MET A 217 5.72 -9.07 -16.56
N LYS A 218 5.64 -8.45 -17.75
CA LYS A 218 6.05 -7.05 -17.92
C LYS A 218 5.22 -6.11 -17.06
N TYR A 219 3.90 -6.27 -17.09
CA TYR A 219 3.01 -5.48 -16.25
C TYR A 219 3.16 -5.86 -14.77
N GLY A 220 3.28 -7.16 -14.47
CA GLY A 220 3.56 -7.62 -13.11
C GLY A 220 4.82 -6.99 -12.52
N ASN A 221 5.91 -6.90 -13.30
CA ASN A 221 7.14 -6.25 -12.85
C ASN A 221 6.95 -4.73 -12.63
N LEU A 222 6.19 -4.07 -13.50
CA LEU A 222 5.87 -2.66 -13.36
C LEU A 222 5.21 -2.37 -12.00
N VAL A 223 4.14 -3.09 -11.65
CA VAL A 223 3.31 -2.82 -10.46
C VAL A 223 3.84 -3.43 -9.16
N LEU A 224 4.76 -4.41 -9.23
CA LEU A 224 5.34 -5.11 -8.08
C LEU A 224 6.79 -4.71 -7.78
N SER A 225 7.46 -3.99 -8.68
CA SER A 225 8.89 -3.69 -8.52
C SER A 225 9.24 -2.28 -8.98
N GLU A 226 8.90 -1.92 -10.22
CA GLU A 226 9.39 -0.70 -10.84
C GLU A 226 8.71 0.54 -10.24
N ASN A 227 7.38 0.60 -10.27
CA ASN A 227 6.64 1.71 -9.65
C ASN A 227 6.87 1.80 -8.13
N PRO A 228 6.80 0.69 -7.35
CA PRO A 228 7.20 0.75 -5.95
C PRO A 228 8.59 1.32 -5.72
N GLY A 229 9.57 0.93 -6.53
CA GLY A 229 10.93 1.47 -6.46
C GLY A 229 11.00 2.98 -6.73
N ARG A 230 10.31 3.45 -7.77
CA ARG A 230 10.24 4.87 -8.13
C ARG A 230 9.59 5.71 -7.02
N ILE A 231 8.51 5.23 -6.42
CA ILE A 231 7.86 5.87 -5.27
C ILE A 231 8.85 6.04 -4.10
N LEU A 232 9.62 4.99 -3.78
CA LEU A 232 10.63 5.07 -2.71
C LEU A 232 11.80 6.01 -3.02
N MET A 233 12.02 6.31 -4.29
CA MET A 233 13.03 7.28 -4.73
C MET A 233 12.46 8.69 -4.93
N GLY A 234 11.16 8.89 -4.78
CA GLY A 234 10.48 10.17 -5.02
C GLY A 234 10.38 10.51 -6.52
N GLU A 235 10.47 9.51 -7.38
CA GLU A 235 10.36 9.65 -8.83
C GLU A 235 8.91 9.48 -9.29
N GLU A 236 8.57 10.08 -10.44
CA GLU A 236 7.29 9.87 -11.09
C GLU A 236 7.10 8.40 -11.50
N ILE A 237 5.93 7.81 -11.24
CA ILE A 237 5.61 6.44 -11.63
C ILE A 237 5.48 6.31 -13.16
N LEU A 238 5.63 5.09 -13.63
CA LEU A 238 5.33 4.73 -15.02
C LEU A 238 3.91 4.17 -15.12
N SER A 239 3.16 4.60 -16.14
CA SER A 239 1.82 4.08 -16.39
C SER A 239 1.58 3.88 -17.89
N SER A 240 0.73 2.92 -18.21
CA SER A 240 0.10 2.87 -19.53
C SER A 240 -1.04 3.88 -19.55
N PRO A 241 -1.40 4.46 -20.73
CA PRO A 241 -2.55 5.36 -20.80
C PRO A 241 -3.80 4.71 -20.18
N PRO A 242 -4.49 5.40 -19.26
CA PRO A 242 -5.70 4.89 -18.65
C PRO A 242 -6.80 4.73 -19.71
N ARG A 243 -7.65 3.73 -19.56
CA ARG A 243 -8.79 3.47 -20.43
C ARG A 243 -10.07 3.92 -19.74
N PRO A 244 -10.90 4.78 -20.39
CA PRO A 244 -12.16 5.20 -19.78
C PRO A 244 -13.13 4.02 -19.68
N TYR A 245 -14.02 4.07 -18.71
CA TYR A 245 -15.22 3.23 -18.67
C TYR A 245 -16.20 3.65 -19.77
N GLN A 246 -16.89 2.68 -20.38
CA GLN A 246 -17.88 2.92 -21.45
C GLN A 246 -19.27 3.08 -20.85
#